data_2d0e865f982881cce2bf82e71f6ad820
#
_entry.id   2d0e865f982881cce2bf82e71f6ad820
#
_cell.length_a   1.000
_cell.length_b   1.000
_cell.length_c   1.000
_cell.angle_alpha   90.00
_cell.angle_beta   90.00
_cell.angle_gamma   90.00
#
_symmetry.space_group_name_H-M   'P 1'
#
loop_
_entity.id
_entity.type
_entity.pdbx_description
1 polymer ?
#
loop_
_entity_poly.entity_id
_entity_poly.type
_entity_poly.pdbx_seq_one_letter_code
_entity_poly.pdbx_strand_id
1 'polypeptide(L)'
;PRRDRRYIGLGRLLAHFPPYAAMVRWNWTQVLEWGRSGFDEGTLARKALLSAAGAHRKKQVSDAALRHQLTPSYPLGCKRIIYSNDFYPALMRPNVELVTGAIERITAHGIVTADGRERTIDALVCATGFDVAHLLSSIRVTGLQGRTLGDAWAQGPEAYHGITVSGFPNLFLMLGPNTATGHTSTLLYI
;
A
#
# COMPACT_ATOMS: atom_id res chain seq x y z
N PRO A 1 -11.19 9.35 -7.22
CA PRO A 1 -10.51 9.05 -8.48
C PRO A 1 -11.50 9.21 -9.62
N ARG A 2 -11.10 9.87 -10.68
CA ARG A 2 -11.92 9.95 -11.89
C ARG A 2 -11.83 8.58 -12.58
N ARG A 3 -12.97 8.09 -13.12
CA ARG A 3 -12.95 6.90 -14.00
C ARG A 3 -11.93 7.14 -15.11
N ASP A 4 -11.18 6.12 -15.49
CA ASP A 4 -10.29 6.17 -16.65
C ASP A 4 -11.06 6.67 -17.86
N ARG A 5 -10.89 7.93 -18.18
CA ARG A 5 -11.47 8.54 -19.37
C ARG A 5 -10.37 8.64 -20.40
N ARG A 6 -10.59 8.06 -21.56
CA ARG A 6 -9.76 8.31 -22.72
C ARG A 6 -9.75 9.83 -22.97
N TYR A 7 -8.58 10.39 -23.18
CA TYR A 7 -8.47 11.78 -23.64
C TYR A 7 -9.21 11.91 -24.96
N ILE A 8 -10.30 12.70 -24.98
CA ILE A 8 -11.17 12.92 -26.15
C ILE A 8 -11.06 14.39 -26.54
N GLY A 9 -11.05 14.69 -27.86
CA GLY A 9 -11.06 16.05 -28.38
C GLY A 9 -9.81 16.86 -27.98
N LEU A 10 -10.04 18.11 -27.52
CA LEU A 10 -8.96 19.03 -27.15
C LEU A 10 -7.99 18.47 -26.11
N GLY A 11 -8.45 17.66 -25.17
CA GLY A 11 -7.60 17.03 -24.16
C GLY A 11 -6.57 16.08 -24.78
N ARG A 12 -6.95 15.35 -25.85
CA ARG A 12 -6.03 14.48 -26.58
C ARG A 12 -5.00 15.30 -27.35
N LEU A 13 -5.42 16.39 -27.99
CA LEU A 13 -4.52 17.31 -28.69
C LEU A 13 -3.50 17.93 -27.75
N LEU A 14 -3.97 18.46 -26.62
CA LEU A 14 -3.11 19.07 -25.59
C LEU A 14 -2.13 18.07 -24.96
N ALA A 15 -2.52 16.81 -24.79
CA ALA A 15 -1.64 15.76 -24.25
C ALA A 15 -0.40 15.52 -25.13
N HIS A 16 -0.48 15.78 -26.44
CA HIS A 16 0.65 15.68 -27.37
C HIS A 16 1.50 16.96 -27.43
N PHE A 17 1.10 18.01 -26.72
CA PHE A 17 1.87 19.26 -26.66
C PHE A 17 2.85 19.20 -25.47
N PRO A 18 4.19 19.09 -25.72
CA PRO A 18 5.17 18.86 -24.67
C PRO A 18 5.13 19.85 -23.50
N PRO A 19 4.97 21.17 -23.72
CA PRO A 19 4.87 22.14 -22.62
C PRO A 19 3.66 21.91 -21.73
N TYR A 20 2.50 21.52 -22.28
CA TYR A 20 1.32 21.19 -21.49
C TYR A 20 1.54 19.92 -20.64
N ALA A 21 2.11 18.89 -21.24
CA ALA A 21 2.43 17.67 -20.53
C ALA A 21 3.46 17.91 -19.41
N ALA A 22 4.44 18.79 -19.62
CA ALA A 22 5.42 19.20 -18.61
C ALA A 22 4.74 19.96 -17.46
N MET A 23 3.86 20.92 -17.76
CA MET A 23 3.10 21.67 -16.77
C MET A 23 2.21 20.76 -15.92
N VAL A 24 1.52 19.81 -16.55
CA VAL A 24 0.67 18.83 -15.82
C VAL A 24 1.52 17.97 -14.92
N ARG A 25 2.66 17.44 -15.40
CA ARG A 25 3.60 16.65 -14.57
C ARG A 25 4.12 17.49 -13.40
N TRP A 26 4.58 18.69 -13.63
CA TRP A 26 5.06 19.59 -12.59
C TRP A 26 3.99 19.84 -11.52
N ASN A 27 2.75 20.13 -11.94
CA ASN A 27 1.63 20.35 -11.02
C ASN A 27 1.36 19.10 -10.15
N TRP A 28 1.31 17.90 -10.74
CA TRP A 28 1.15 16.67 -10.00
C TRP A 28 2.32 16.40 -9.05
N THR A 29 3.55 16.71 -9.44
CA THR A 29 4.71 16.61 -8.56
C THR A 29 4.53 17.50 -7.32
N GLN A 30 4.11 18.76 -7.49
CA GLN A 30 3.86 19.65 -6.35
C GLN A 30 2.78 19.11 -5.41
N VAL A 31 1.68 18.58 -5.97
CA VAL A 31 0.60 17.97 -5.19
C VAL A 31 1.11 16.75 -4.39
N LEU A 32 1.94 15.91 -5.01
CA LEU A 32 2.51 14.74 -4.34
C LEU A 32 3.53 15.14 -3.27
N GLU A 33 4.38 16.13 -3.54
CA GLU A 33 5.34 16.64 -2.56
C GLU A 33 4.65 17.29 -1.35
N TRP A 34 3.59 18.05 -1.60
CA TRP A 34 2.75 18.55 -0.50
C TRP A 34 2.09 17.40 0.27
N GLY A 35 1.60 16.38 -0.43
CA GLY A 35 1.01 15.18 0.15
C GLY A 35 1.99 14.39 1.02
N ARG A 36 3.31 14.47 0.77
CA ARG A 36 4.35 13.83 1.58
C ARG A 36 4.24 14.23 3.06
N SER A 37 4.06 15.52 3.33
CA SER A 37 3.89 16.01 4.70
C SER A 37 2.64 15.45 5.40
N GLY A 38 1.72 14.83 4.66
CA GLY A 38 0.55 14.15 5.21
C GLY A 38 0.88 12.86 5.99
N PHE A 39 2.09 12.32 5.82
CA PHE A 39 2.56 11.18 6.60
C PHE A 39 3.09 11.61 7.97
N ASP A 40 3.44 12.89 8.14
CA ASP A 40 3.91 13.44 9.41
C ASP A 40 2.73 13.77 10.31
N GLU A 41 2.88 13.50 11.61
CA GLU A 41 1.84 13.79 12.59
C GLU A 41 1.63 15.29 12.80
N GLY A 42 0.39 15.69 13.04
CA GLY A 42 0.02 17.08 13.34
C GLY A 42 -0.09 18.01 12.13
N THR A 43 0.31 17.62 10.92
CA THR A 43 0.32 18.49 9.74
C THR A 43 -1.08 18.76 9.20
N LEU A 44 -1.25 19.92 8.54
CA LEU A 44 -2.49 20.27 7.84
C LEU A 44 -2.76 19.34 6.66
N ALA A 45 -1.71 18.91 5.96
CA ALA A 45 -1.81 17.93 4.86
C ALA A 45 -2.42 16.62 5.35
N ARG A 46 -1.95 16.09 6.49
CA ARG A 46 -2.53 14.88 7.11
C ARG A 46 -4.02 15.06 7.42
N LYS A 47 -4.37 16.17 8.06
CA LYS A 47 -5.78 16.46 8.37
C LYS A 47 -6.63 16.53 7.11
N ALA A 48 -6.14 17.18 6.05
CA ALA A 48 -6.83 17.27 4.77
C ALA A 48 -7.00 15.91 4.10
N LEU A 49 -5.95 15.07 4.07
CA LEU A 49 -6.01 13.73 3.49
C LEU A 49 -6.99 12.82 4.24
N LEU A 50 -6.95 12.81 5.58
CA LEU A 50 -7.86 12.02 6.41
C LEU A 50 -9.31 12.50 6.26
N SER A 51 -9.53 13.82 6.21
CA SER A 51 -10.85 14.42 5.97
C SER A 51 -11.40 14.03 4.61
N ALA A 52 -10.59 14.12 3.55
CA ALA A 52 -10.98 13.74 2.18
C ALA A 52 -11.32 12.24 2.10
N ALA A 53 -10.50 11.37 2.70
CA ALA A 53 -10.76 9.94 2.76
C ALA A 53 -12.05 9.61 3.54
N GLY A 54 -12.28 10.29 4.67
CA GLY A 54 -13.49 10.17 5.47
C GLY A 54 -14.73 10.62 4.72
N ALA A 55 -14.67 11.76 4.04
CA ALA A 55 -15.75 12.28 3.21
C ALA A 55 -16.08 11.34 2.04
N HIS A 56 -15.05 10.80 1.37
CA HIS A 56 -15.23 9.83 0.30
C HIS A 56 -15.94 8.56 0.79
N ARG A 57 -15.48 8.00 1.91
CA ARG A 57 -16.12 6.83 2.54
C ARG A 57 -17.57 7.12 2.94
N LYS A 58 -17.82 8.26 3.61
CA LYS A 58 -19.18 8.67 4.01
C LYS A 58 -20.12 8.82 2.82
N LYS A 59 -19.62 9.32 1.68
CA LYS A 59 -20.40 9.46 0.46
C LYS A 59 -20.78 8.12 -0.18
N GLN A 60 -19.91 7.11 -0.07
CA GLN A 60 -20.09 5.84 -0.78
C GLN A 60 -20.69 4.73 0.07
N VAL A 61 -20.57 4.80 1.40
CA VAL A 61 -21.11 3.78 2.32
C VAL A 61 -22.24 4.40 3.13
N SER A 62 -23.48 4.03 2.84
CA SER A 62 -24.67 4.52 3.53
C SER A 62 -24.83 3.94 4.93
N ASP A 63 -24.45 2.67 5.13
CA ASP A 63 -24.53 1.98 6.40
C ASP A 63 -23.49 2.49 7.40
N ALA A 64 -23.94 2.92 8.57
CA ALA A 64 -23.10 3.47 9.64
C ALA A 64 -22.23 2.41 10.31
N ALA A 65 -22.72 1.20 10.51
CA ALA A 65 -21.97 0.11 11.12
C ALA A 65 -20.82 -0.33 10.20
N LEU A 66 -21.11 -0.53 8.92
CA LEU A 66 -20.10 -0.84 7.92
C LEU A 66 -19.07 0.29 7.78
N ARG A 67 -19.47 1.57 7.83
CA ARG A 67 -18.52 2.69 7.84
C ARG A 67 -17.57 2.64 9.02
N HIS A 68 -18.05 2.28 10.19
CA HIS A 68 -17.21 2.11 11.39
C HIS A 68 -16.18 1.00 11.19
N GLN A 69 -16.59 -0.16 10.71
CA GLN A 69 -15.70 -1.29 10.40
C GLN A 69 -14.64 -0.94 9.35
N LEU A 70 -15.00 -0.11 8.36
CA LEU A 70 -14.11 0.35 7.29
C LEU A 70 -13.23 1.54 7.71
N THR A 71 -13.33 2.02 8.95
CA THR A 71 -12.47 3.11 9.45
C THR A 71 -11.14 2.53 9.92
N PRO A 72 -10.01 2.90 9.31
CA PRO A 72 -8.70 2.40 9.74
C PRO A 72 -8.39 2.82 11.17
N SER A 73 -7.87 1.87 11.96
CA SER A 73 -7.35 2.11 13.32
C SER A 73 -5.84 2.35 13.34
N TYR A 74 -5.16 2.17 12.20
CA TYR A 74 -3.72 2.33 12.06
C TYR A 74 -3.36 3.70 11.46
N PRO A 75 -2.15 4.23 11.72
CA PRO A 75 -1.70 5.50 11.17
C PRO A 75 -1.67 5.52 9.65
N LEU A 76 -1.87 6.71 9.07
CA LEU A 76 -1.74 6.91 7.62
C LEU A 76 -0.31 6.57 7.18
N GLY A 77 -0.19 5.77 6.15
CA GLY A 77 1.10 5.31 5.61
C GLY A 77 1.54 3.93 6.08
N CYS A 78 1.01 3.38 7.19
CA CYS A 78 1.31 2.01 7.62
C CYS A 78 0.85 0.94 6.63
N LYS A 79 -0.10 1.28 5.77
CA LYS A 79 -0.52 0.46 4.63
C LYS A 79 -0.59 1.31 3.39
N ARG A 80 -0.34 0.69 2.22
CA ARG A 80 -0.38 1.37 0.93
C ARG A 80 -1.74 2.02 0.69
N ILE A 81 -1.75 3.28 0.26
CA ILE A 81 -2.97 3.99 -0.12
C ILE A 81 -3.43 3.46 -1.49
N ILE A 82 -4.68 3.03 -1.56
CA ILE A 82 -5.31 2.55 -2.78
C ILE A 82 -6.40 3.53 -3.20
N TYR A 83 -6.35 3.96 -4.46
CA TYR A 83 -7.37 4.83 -5.06
C TYR A 83 -8.37 3.96 -5.83
N SER A 84 -9.63 3.94 -5.38
CA SER A 84 -10.69 3.19 -6.05
C SER A 84 -12.02 3.92 -5.96
N ASN A 85 -12.82 3.85 -7.03
CA ASN A 85 -14.21 4.29 -7.03
C ASN A 85 -15.17 3.13 -6.79
N ASP A 86 -14.72 1.90 -6.97
CA ASP A 86 -15.57 0.71 -7.05
C ASP A 86 -15.46 -0.17 -5.80
N PHE A 87 -14.44 0.05 -4.96
CA PHE A 87 -14.20 -0.77 -3.76
C PHE A 87 -15.36 -0.69 -2.76
N TYR A 88 -15.74 0.51 -2.33
CA TYR A 88 -16.85 0.68 -1.40
C TYR A 88 -18.21 0.25 -1.99
N PRO A 89 -18.55 0.61 -3.24
CA PRO A 89 -19.76 0.09 -3.88
C PRO A 89 -19.79 -1.44 -3.99
N ALA A 90 -18.64 -2.09 -4.18
CA ALA A 90 -18.58 -3.55 -4.19
C ALA A 90 -18.96 -4.15 -2.83
N LEU A 91 -18.51 -3.56 -1.72
CA LEU A 91 -18.86 -4.00 -0.37
C LEU A 91 -20.32 -3.77 0.01
N MET A 92 -21.03 -2.91 -0.72
CA MET A 92 -22.47 -2.64 -0.51
C MET A 92 -23.38 -3.61 -1.27
N ARG A 93 -22.81 -4.53 -2.06
CA ARG A 93 -23.62 -5.50 -2.81
C ARG A 93 -24.24 -6.55 -1.87
N PRO A 94 -25.47 -7.00 -2.13
CA PRO A 94 -26.16 -7.95 -1.24
C PRO A 94 -25.48 -9.33 -1.18
N ASN A 95 -24.62 -9.65 -2.13
CA ASN A 95 -23.85 -10.89 -2.19
C ASN A 95 -22.44 -10.75 -1.57
N VAL A 96 -22.15 -9.68 -0.86
CA VAL A 96 -20.86 -9.43 -0.21
C VAL A 96 -21.05 -9.25 1.29
N GLU A 97 -20.34 -10.03 2.07
CA GLU A 97 -20.25 -9.91 3.53
C GLU A 97 -18.82 -9.48 3.92
N LEU A 98 -18.69 -8.40 4.68
CA LEU A 98 -17.42 -8.00 5.29
C LEU A 98 -17.30 -8.65 6.66
N VAL A 99 -16.33 -9.54 6.81
CA VAL A 99 -16.03 -10.20 8.08
C VAL A 99 -14.69 -9.70 8.58
N THR A 100 -14.66 -9.06 9.76
CA THR A 100 -13.47 -8.51 10.39
C THR A 100 -12.97 -9.36 11.58
N GLY A 101 -13.72 -10.40 11.93
CA GLY A 101 -13.35 -11.37 12.96
C GLY A 101 -12.13 -12.21 12.53
N ALA A 102 -11.32 -12.61 13.49
CA ALA A 102 -10.20 -13.50 13.23
C ALA A 102 -10.69 -14.85 12.68
N ILE A 103 -9.93 -15.41 11.75
CA ILE A 103 -10.13 -16.77 11.27
C ILE A 103 -9.55 -17.71 12.31
N GLU A 104 -10.37 -18.60 12.84
CA GLU A 104 -9.96 -19.61 13.83
C GLU A 104 -9.40 -20.84 13.16
N ARG A 105 -10.11 -21.38 12.17
CA ARG A 105 -9.70 -22.54 11.39
C ARG A 105 -10.34 -22.58 10.01
N ILE A 106 -9.69 -23.29 9.11
CA ILE A 106 -10.22 -23.67 7.80
C ILE A 106 -10.69 -25.12 7.88
N THR A 107 -11.87 -25.39 7.37
CA THR A 107 -12.49 -26.72 7.30
C THR A 107 -12.49 -27.24 5.87
N ALA A 108 -12.94 -28.47 5.66
CA ALA A 108 -13.13 -29.02 4.31
C ALA A 108 -14.22 -28.29 3.51
N HIS A 109 -15.08 -27.55 4.18
CA HIS A 109 -16.27 -26.92 3.57
C HIS A 109 -16.30 -25.41 3.70
N GLY A 110 -15.39 -24.81 4.51
CA GLY A 110 -15.50 -23.39 4.77
C GLY A 110 -14.43 -22.84 5.73
N ILE A 111 -14.78 -21.69 6.29
CA ILE A 111 -13.96 -20.94 7.24
C ILE A 111 -14.76 -20.75 8.52
N VAL A 112 -14.19 -21.09 9.66
CA VAL A 112 -14.73 -20.77 10.99
C VAL A 112 -14.02 -19.54 11.53
N THR A 113 -14.79 -18.54 11.90
CA THR A 113 -14.30 -17.31 12.53
C THR A 113 -14.51 -17.35 14.04
N ALA A 114 -13.86 -16.44 14.77
CA ALA A 114 -13.85 -16.39 16.24
C ALA A 114 -15.26 -16.22 16.88
N ASP A 115 -16.27 -15.86 16.09
CA ASP A 115 -17.69 -15.88 16.49
C ASP A 115 -18.31 -17.30 16.48
N GLY A 116 -17.53 -18.32 16.13
CA GLY A 116 -17.96 -19.72 16.03
C GLY A 116 -18.75 -20.04 14.76
N ARG A 117 -19.02 -19.06 13.90
CA ARG A 117 -19.79 -19.27 12.66
C ARG A 117 -18.92 -19.86 11.57
N GLU A 118 -19.38 -20.95 10.98
CA GLU A 118 -18.81 -21.50 9.76
C GLU A 118 -19.44 -20.86 8.53
N ARG A 119 -18.61 -20.38 7.61
CA ARG A 119 -19.01 -19.81 6.32
C ARG A 119 -18.55 -20.75 5.23
N THR A 120 -19.53 -21.37 4.55
CA THR A 120 -19.25 -22.26 3.43
C THR A 120 -18.68 -21.48 2.26
N ILE A 121 -17.62 -21.99 1.65
CA ILE A 121 -16.95 -21.39 0.48
C ILE A 121 -16.55 -22.48 -0.51
N ASP A 122 -16.51 -22.12 -1.79
CA ASP A 122 -16.03 -22.98 -2.88
C ASP A 122 -14.57 -22.70 -3.20
N ALA A 123 -14.10 -21.48 -2.93
CA ALA A 123 -12.74 -21.05 -3.19
C ALA A 123 -12.24 -20.09 -2.11
N LEU A 124 -10.99 -20.25 -1.70
CA LEU A 124 -10.28 -19.38 -0.78
C LEU A 124 -9.13 -18.69 -1.52
N VAL A 125 -9.17 -17.36 -1.55
CA VAL A 125 -8.08 -16.55 -2.09
C VAL A 125 -7.25 -15.99 -0.95
N CYS A 126 -6.02 -16.51 -0.80
CA CYS A 126 -5.07 -16.05 0.22
C CYS A 126 -4.36 -14.78 -0.27
N ALA A 127 -4.92 -13.62 0.05
CA ALA A 127 -4.31 -12.32 -0.26
C ALA A 127 -3.59 -11.74 0.99
N THR A 128 -2.82 -12.56 1.68
CA THR A 128 -2.18 -12.26 2.97
C THR A 128 -0.96 -11.35 2.88
N GLY A 129 -0.52 -11.00 1.65
CA GLY A 129 0.64 -10.16 1.39
C GLY A 129 1.95 -10.91 1.32
N PHE A 130 3.05 -10.16 1.22
CA PHE A 130 4.40 -10.69 1.20
C PHE A 130 5.10 -10.45 2.54
N ASP A 131 6.01 -11.36 2.92
CA ASP A 131 6.91 -11.15 4.04
C ASP A 131 8.05 -10.21 3.60
N VAL A 132 7.80 -8.91 3.76
CA VAL A 132 8.76 -7.86 3.36
C VAL A 132 9.93 -7.72 4.35
N ALA A 133 9.78 -8.23 5.57
CA ALA A 133 10.85 -8.20 6.57
C ALA A 133 11.96 -9.22 6.26
N HIS A 134 11.61 -10.30 5.58
CA HIS A 134 12.54 -11.39 5.25
C HIS A 134 12.77 -11.56 3.74
N LEU A 135 12.78 -10.45 3.01
CA LEU A 135 12.81 -10.42 1.53
C LEU A 135 13.97 -11.22 0.91
N LEU A 136 15.11 -11.31 1.59
CA LEU A 136 16.29 -12.05 1.16
C LEU A 136 16.52 -13.34 1.94
N SER A 137 15.59 -13.78 2.80
CA SER A 137 15.77 -14.98 3.63
C SER A 137 15.93 -16.29 2.81
N SER A 138 15.39 -16.34 1.61
CA SER A 138 15.54 -17.47 0.68
C SER A 138 16.90 -17.50 -0.04
N ILE A 139 17.70 -16.42 0.06
CA ILE A 139 18.99 -16.29 -0.62
C ILE A 139 20.09 -16.29 0.44
N ARG A 140 20.99 -17.28 0.40
CA ARG A 140 22.15 -17.30 1.28
C ARG A 140 23.24 -16.36 0.75
N VAL A 141 23.42 -15.24 1.41
CA VAL A 141 24.49 -14.27 1.12
C VAL A 141 25.54 -14.38 2.22
N THR A 142 26.80 -14.60 1.83
CA THR A 142 27.93 -14.70 2.77
C THR A 142 28.89 -13.54 2.51
N GLY A 143 29.19 -12.79 3.55
CA GLY A 143 30.13 -11.68 3.56
C GLY A 143 31.50 -12.05 4.08
N LEU A 144 32.24 -11.03 4.53
CA LEU A 144 33.58 -11.19 5.13
C LEU A 144 33.52 -12.11 6.35
N GLN A 145 34.59 -12.90 6.54
CA GLN A 145 34.75 -13.85 7.67
C GLN A 145 33.62 -14.90 7.77
N GLY A 146 32.92 -15.17 6.67
CA GLY A 146 31.84 -16.16 6.64
C GLY A 146 30.52 -15.70 7.29
N ARG A 147 30.39 -14.44 7.70
CA ARG A 147 29.15 -13.88 8.26
C ARG A 147 28.03 -13.94 7.24
N THR A 148 26.87 -14.46 7.62
CA THR A 148 25.70 -14.46 6.73
C THR A 148 24.90 -13.17 6.83
N LEU A 149 24.19 -12.82 5.75
CA LEU A 149 23.31 -11.64 5.76
C LEU A 149 22.16 -11.81 6.76
N GLY A 150 21.66 -13.05 6.93
CA GLY A 150 20.65 -13.38 7.93
C GLY A 150 21.13 -13.08 9.36
N ASP A 151 22.39 -13.45 9.68
CA ASP A 151 22.98 -13.12 10.99
C ASP A 151 23.17 -11.62 11.16
N ALA A 152 23.57 -10.92 10.10
CA ALA A 152 23.74 -9.46 10.11
C ALA A 152 22.42 -8.73 10.37
N TRP A 153 21.32 -9.28 9.88
CA TRP A 153 19.98 -8.71 9.97
C TRP A 153 19.09 -9.36 11.05
N ALA A 154 19.67 -10.12 11.99
CA ALA A 154 18.89 -10.77 13.06
C ALA A 154 18.05 -9.79 13.91
N GLN A 155 18.45 -8.55 14.04
CA GLN A 155 17.71 -7.49 14.74
C GLN A 155 16.81 -6.65 13.82
N GLY A 156 16.79 -6.96 12.54
CA GLY A 156 16.05 -6.26 11.50
C GLY A 156 16.95 -5.90 10.31
N PRO A 157 16.36 -5.80 9.12
CA PRO A 157 17.13 -5.46 7.91
C PRO A 157 17.54 -3.99 7.92
N GLU A 158 18.85 -3.73 7.73
CA GLU A 158 19.43 -2.40 7.62
C GLU A 158 20.47 -2.34 6.50
N ALA A 159 20.59 -1.17 5.86
CA ALA A 159 21.61 -0.93 4.86
C ALA A 159 21.97 0.56 4.81
N TYR A 160 23.25 0.87 4.61
CA TYR A 160 23.72 2.25 4.44
C TYR A 160 23.14 2.83 3.15
N HIS A 161 22.38 3.91 3.29
CA HIS A 161 21.55 4.50 2.22
C HIS A 161 20.65 3.50 1.47
N GLY A 162 20.30 2.36 2.10
CA GLY A 162 19.52 1.32 1.46
C GLY A 162 20.27 0.54 0.36
N ILE A 163 21.59 0.72 0.22
CA ILE A 163 22.37 0.19 -0.89
C ILE A 163 23.41 -0.81 -0.43
N THR A 164 24.18 -0.50 0.62
CA THR A 164 25.33 -1.33 1.05
C THR A 164 25.17 -1.82 2.48
N VAL A 165 25.73 -2.99 2.76
CA VAL A 165 25.70 -3.62 4.08
C VAL A 165 27.11 -3.82 4.60
N SER A 166 27.37 -3.43 5.84
CA SER A 166 28.67 -3.58 6.49
C SER A 166 29.08 -5.05 6.55
N GLY A 167 30.29 -5.36 6.11
CA GLY A 167 30.80 -6.72 6.02
C GLY A 167 30.47 -7.45 4.72
N PHE A 168 29.79 -6.80 3.77
CA PHE A 168 29.42 -7.36 2.47
C PHE A 168 29.88 -6.44 1.32
N PRO A 169 31.20 -6.34 1.06
CA PRO A 169 31.76 -5.32 0.17
C PRO A 169 31.34 -5.43 -1.30
N ASN A 170 30.86 -6.60 -1.73
CA ASN A 170 30.43 -6.86 -3.10
C ASN A 170 28.91 -6.98 -3.21
N LEU A 171 28.16 -6.65 -2.16
CA LEU A 171 26.69 -6.67 -2.15
C LEU A 171 26.16 -5.25 -2.33
N PHE A 172 25.40 -5.04 -3.39
CA PHE A 172 24.69 -3.79 -3.65
C PHE A 172 23.20 -4.09 -3.79
N LEU A 173 22.38 -3.38 -3.05
CA LEU A 173 20.94 -3.52 -3.04
C LEU A 173 20.31 -2.40 -3.89
N MET A 174 19.53 -2.74 -4.89
CA MET A 174 18.85 -1.73 -5.72
C MET A 174 17.57 -1.18 -5.07
N LEU A 175 16.95 -1.96 -4.20
CA LEU A 175 15.79 -1.58 -3.40
C LEU A 175 15.97 -2.21 -2.02
N GLY A 176 16.90 -1.68 -1.25
CA GLY A 176 17.20 -2.22 0.08
C GLY A 176 16.22 -1.79 1.16
N PRO A 177 16.48 -2.16 2.41
CA PRO A 177 15.64 -1.83 3.55
C PRO A 177 15.33 -0.33 3.63
N ASN A 178 14.09 0.02 3.93
CA ASN A 178 13.60 1.39 4.15
C ASN A 178 13.70 2.34 2.94
N THR A 179 13.91 1.83 1.72
CA THR A 179 13.99 2.66 0.50
C THR A 179 12.69 2.74 -0.29
N ALA A 180 11.69 1.91 0.02
CA ALA A 180 10.40 1.95 -0.66
C ALA A 180 9.63 3.23 -0.30
N THR A 181 9.40 4.09 -1.28
CA THR A 181 8.63 5.33 -1.10
C THR A 181 7.13 5.06 -1.25
N GLY A 182 6.32 5.60 -0.34
CA GLY A 182 4.86 5.42 -0.35
C GLY A 182 4.11 6.47 -1.19
N HIS A 183 4.76 7.54 -1.62
CA HIS A 183 4.13 8.73 -2.20
C HIS A 183 4.61 9.07 -3.63
N THR A 184 5.74 8.52 -4.07
CA THR A 184 6.32 8.76 -5.39
C THR A 184 6.68 7.44 -6.07
N SER A 185 7.10 7.50 -7.34
CA SER A 185 7.58 6.32 -8.06
C SER A 185 8.97 5.93 -7.56
N THR A 186 9.07 4.76 -6.96
CA THR A 186 10.36 4.19 -6.53
C THR A 186 11.36 4.08 -7.68
N LEU A 187 10.88 3.83 -8.91
CA LEU A 187 11.72 3.71 -10.10
C LEU A 187 12.46 5.00 -10.48
N LEU A 188 12.07 6.16 -9.95
CA LEU A 188 12.75 7.42 -10.18
C LEU A 188 13.92 7.65 -9.20
N TYR A 189 14.07 6.79 -8.18
CA TYR A 189 15.08 6.90 -7.14
C TYR A 189 16.10 5.75 -7.16
N ILE A 190 15.96 4.79 -8.07
CA ILE A 190 16.89 3.72 -8.36
C ILE A 190 17.72 4.10 -9.60
#